data_7c3ec8b241c3e6ee9e81e069122d3634
#
_entry.id   7c3ec8b241c3e6ee9e81e069122d3634
#
_cell.length_a   1.000
_cell.length_b   1.000
_cell.length_c   1.000
_cell.angle_alpha   90.00
_cell.angle_beta   90.00
_cell.angle_gamma   90.00
#
_symmetry.space_group_name_H-M   'P 1'
#
loop_
_entity.id
_entity.type
_entity.pdbx_description
1 polymer ?
#
loop_
_entity_poly.entity_id
_entity_poly.type
_entity_poly.pdbx_seq_one_letter_code
_entity_poly.pdbx_strand_id
1 'polypeptide(L)'
;GRFLQGKPDGSGTYRWANGQTYEGAWSNDQPNGKGVLVYANGHRYEGNLLNGVPDGNGTLNYASGDVYSGQFSQGQAHGEGTYTWKAGDRYSGQWQTGLKHGQGKLEWASGDRWEGQFENDAQTVRGTLTRKSP
;
A
#
# COMPACT_ATOMS: atom_id res chain seq x y z
N GLY A 1 0.15 24.17 -2.15
CA GLY A 1 1.39 24.56 -2.70
C GLY A 1 1.34 24.73 -4.19
N ARG A 2 2.40 25.11 -4.70
CA ARG A 2 2.49 25.38 -6.12
C ARG A 2 3.94 25.35 -6.55
N PHE A 3 4.13 25.18 -7.84
CA PHE A 3 5.46 25.19 -8.40
C PHE A 3 5.65 26.42 -9.25
N LEU A 4 6.82 26.93 -9.16
CA LEU A 4 7.21 28.08 -9.97
C LEU A 4 7.84 27.59 -11.23
N GLN A 5 8.38 28.51 -11.98
CA GLN A 5 9.17 28.15 -13.14
C GLN A 5 10.33 27.33 -12.70
N GLY A 6 10.72 26.42 -13.54
CA GLY A 6 11.82 25.53 -13.26
C GLY A 6 11.34 24.30 -12.55
N LYS A 7 12.28 23.47 -12.17
CA LYS A 7 11.96 22.18 -11.57
C LYS A 7 11.90 22.30 -10.08
N PRO A 8 10.78 21.89 -9.49
CA PRO A 8 10.72 21.85 -8.04
C PRO A 8 11.61 20.73 -7.53
N ASP A 9 12.45 21.07 -6.58
CA ASP A 9 13.27 20.11 -5.87
C ASP A 9 13.07 20.35 -4.37
N GLY A 10 13.23 19.29 -3.58
CA GLY A 10 13.04 19.38 -2.17
C GLY A 10 11.62 19.02 -1.80
N SER A 11 11.04 19.78 -0.89
CA SER A 11 9.68 19.49 -0.40
C SER A 11 8.70 20.52 -0.90
N GLY A 12 7.47 20.08 -1.14
CA GLY A 12 6.43 20.99 -1.57
C GLY A 12 5.07 20.36 -1.57
N THR A 13 4.05 21.17 -1.84
CA THR A 13 2.67 20.72 -1.90
C THR A 13 2.11 21.05 -3.28
N TYR A 14 1.42 20.09 -3.88
CA TYR A 14 0.85 20.27 -5.19
C TYR A 14 -0.58 19.75 -5.20
N ARG A 15 -1.45 20.46 -5.92
CA ARG A 15 -2.84 20.04 -6.09
C ARG A 15 -3.16 19.97 -7.58
N TRP A 16 -3.67 18.82 -8.01
CA TRP A 16 -4.08 18.63 -9.39
C TRP A 16 -5.53 19.06 -9.57
N ALA A 17 -5.90 19.34 -10.81
CA ALA A 17 -7.24 19.79 -11.13
C ALA A 17 -8.33 18.82 -10.71
N ASN A 18 -8.03 17.53 -10.69
CA ASN A 18 -9.01 16.51 -10.32
C ASN A 18 -9.21 16.36 -8.82
N GLY A 19 -8.51 17.17 -8.02
CA GLY A 19 -8.60 17.09 -6.56
C GLY A 19 -7.52 16.30 -5.89
N GLN A 20 -6.67 15.62 -6.65
CA GLN A 20 -5.54 14.90 -6.07
C GLN A 20 -4.52 15.87 -5.50
N THR A 21 -3.94 15.54 -4.36
CA THR A 21 -2.92 16.39 -3.73
C THR A 21 -1.69 15.57 -3.37
N TYR A 22 -0.55 16.26 -3.35
CA TYR A 22 0.69 15.65 -2.90
C TYR A 22 1.43 16.62 -2.00
N GLU A 23 1.98 16.10 -0.92
CA GLU A 23 2.82 16.88 -0.02
C GLU A 23 4.04 16.06 0.32
N GLY A 24 5.23 16.55 -0.01
CA GLY A 24 6.44 15.82 0.29
C GLY A 24 7.58 16.17 -0.63
N ALA A 25 8.48 15.22 -0.79
CA ALA A 25 9.71 15.43 -1.55
C ALA A 25 9.45 15.39 -3.05
N TRP A 26 10.17 16.22 -3.77
CA TRP A 26 10.07 16.36 -5.22
C TRP A 26 11.44 16.30 -5.85
N SER A 27 11.47 15.76 -7.05
CA SER A 27 12.68 15.73 -7.85
C SER A 27 12.28 15.48 -9.30
N ASN A 28 12.91 16.16 -10.23
CA ASN A 28 12.63 15.98 -11.68
C ASN A 28 11.15 16.18 -12.00
N ASP A 29 10.55 17.22 -11.41
CA ASP A 29 9.15 17.61 -11.64
C ASP A 29 8.14 16.57 -11.20
N GLN A 30 8.53 15.61 -10.37
CA GLN A 30 7.65 14.56 -9.92
C GLN A 30 7.85 14.26 -8.44
N PRO A 31 6.82 13.72 -7.79
CA PRO A 31 7.02 13.21 -6.43
C PRO A 31 8.09 12.12 -6.41
N ASN A 32 9.12 12.33 -5.63
CA ASN A 32 10.21 11.38 -5.46
C ASN A 32 10.68 11.47 -4.02
N GLY A 33 10.78 10.32 -3.35
CA GLY A 33 11.13 10.28 -1.95
C GLY A 33 9.89 10.15 -1.09
N LYS A 34 9.96 10.57 0.15
CA LYS A 34 8.84 10.41 1.10
C LYS A 34 7.81 11.52 0.95
N GLY A 35 6.55 11.13 0.96
CA GLY A 35 5.49 12.10 0.90
C GLY A 35 4.12 11.50 1.15
N VAL A 36 3.10 12.35 1.09
CA VAL A 36 1.71 11.97 1.27
C VAL A 36 0.96 12.32 0.01
N LEU A 37 0.35 11.32 -0.60
CA LEU A 37 -0.40 11.47 -1.84
C LEU A 37 -1.86 11.13 -1.54
N VAL A 38 -2.76 12.08 -1.79
CA VAL A 38 -4.19 11.86 -1.61
C VAL A 38 -4.83 11.84 -2.98
N TYR A 39 -5.42 10.69 -3.32
CA TYR A 39 -6.03 10.51 -4.63
C TYR A 39 -7.42 11.12 -4.67
N ALA A 40 -7.87 11.44 -5.86
CA ALA A 40 -9.17 12.06 -6.05
C ALA A 40 -10.31 11.18 -5.51
N ASN A 41 -10.13 9.86 -5.49
CA ASN A 41 -11.15 8.95 -5.00
C ASN A 41 -11.15 8.76 -3.48
N GLY A 42 -10.24 9.44 -2.78
CA GLY A 42 -10.20 9.36 -1.32
C GLY A 42 -9.15 8.43 -0.75
N HIS A 43 -8.45 7.68 -1.59
CA HIS A 43 -7.32 6.88 -1.10
C HIS A 43 -6.19 7.80 -0.68
N ARG A 44 -5.41 7.39 0.31
CA ARG A 44 -4.29 8.19 0.81
C ARG A 44 -3.07 7.30 0.96
N TYR A 45 -2.01 7.68 0.26
CA TYR A 45 -0.74 6.96 0.36
C TYR A 45 0.27 7.81 1.12
N GLU A 46 0.99 7.19 2.04
CA GLU A 46 2.06 7.84 2.79
C GLU A 46 3.28 6.94 2.76
N GLY A 47 4.36 7.44 2.20
CA GLY A 47 5.58 6.63 2.11
C GLY A 47 6.46 7.08 0.97
N ASN A 48 7.26 6.14 0.48
CA ASN A 48 8.22 6.43 -0.57
C ASN A 48 7.54 6.44 -1.94
N LEU A 49 7.97 7.35 -2.78
CA LEU A 49 7.49 7.46 -4.15
C LEU A 49 8.67 7.52 -5.10
N LEU A 50 8.45 7.07 -6.30
CA LEU A 50 9.42 7.17 -7.40
C LEU A 50 8.67 7.59 -8.63
N ASN A 51 9.04 8.75 -9.16
CA ASN A 51 8.42 9.31 -10.37
C ASN A 51 6.90 9.31 -10.28
N GLY A 52 6.38 9.73 -9.13
CA GLY A 52 4.95 9.93 -8.94
C GLY A 52 4.16 8.72 -8.52
N VAL A 53 4.79 7.56 -8.36
CA VAL A 53 4.05 6.35 -7.94
C VAL A 53 4.68 5.75 -6.70
N PRO A 54 3.87 5.05 -5.87
CA PRO A 54 4.42 4.37 -4.70
C PRO A 54 5.49 3.36 -5.11
N ASP A 55 6.61 3.42 -4.43
CA ASP A 55 7.73 2.51 -4.67
C ASP A 55 8.59 2.49 -3.42
N GLY A 56 8.85 1.31 -2.89
CA GLY A 56 9.52 1.16 -1.61
C GLY A 56 8.50 0.98 -0.50
N ASN A 57 8.83 1.42 0.71
CA ASN A 57 7.94 1.22 1.85
C ASN A 57 6.90 2.32 1.95
N GLY A 58 5.67 1.94 2.29
CA GLY A 58 4.61 2.91 2.48
C GLY A 58 3.35 2.30 3.03
N THR A 59 2.38 3.17 3.30
CA THR A 59 1.08 2.80 3.82
C THR A 59 0.01 3.42 2.93
N LEU A 60 -0.89 2.57 2.43
CA LEU A 60 -2.00 3.03 1.61
C LEU A 60 -3.29 2.83 2.39
N ASN A 61 -3.98 3.93 2.63
CA ASN A 61 -5.28 3.93 3.29
C ASN A 61 -6.34 4.06 2.22
N TYR A 62 -7.14 3.02 2.06
CA TYR A 62 -8.21 3.03 1.06
C TYR A 62 -9.41 3.80 1.57
N ALA A 63 -10.14 4.42 0.68
CA ALA A 63 -11.35 5.15 1.04
C ALA A 63 -12.36 4.24 1.75
N SER A 64 -12.31 2.95 1.46
CA SER A 64 -13.21 1.97 2.08
C SER A 64 -12.92 1.72 3.56
N GLY A 65 -11.73 2.09 4.02
CA GLY A 65 -11.29 1.80 5.39
C GLY A 65 -10.27 0.69 5.48
N ASP A 66 -9.97 0.02 4.37
CA ASP A 66 -8.90 -0.97 4.34
C ASP A 66 -7.55 -0.25 4.35
N VAL A 67 -6.51 -0.94 4.81
CA VAL A 67 -5.15 -0.38 4.87
C VAL A 67 -4.15 -1.42 4.41
N TYR A 68 -3.26 -1.02 3.49
CA TYR A 68 -2.10 -1.82 3.15
C TYR A 68 -0.85 -1.10 3.65
N SER A 69 0.04 -1.83 4.35
CA SER A 69 1.29 -1.28 4.82
C SER A 69 2.41 -2.25 4.46
N GLY A 70 3.39 -1.78 3.71
CA GLY A 70 4.48 -2.64 3.30
C GLY A 70 5.21 -2.10 2.10
N GLN A 71 5.70 -3.02 1.28
CA GLN A 71 6.52 -2.67 0.14
C GLN A 71 5.68 -2.51 -1.11
N PHE A 72 6.09 -1.57 -1.94
CA PHE A 72 5.46 -1.29 -3.23
C PHE A 72 6.49 -1.34 -4.32
N SER A 73 6.05 -1.69 -5.52
CA SER A 73 6.86 -1.59 -6.72
C SER A 73 5.96 -1.09 -7.83
N GLN A 74 6.33 0.04 -8.44
CA GLN A 74 5.60 0.62 -9.55
C GLN A 74 4.10 0.78 -9.24
N GLY A 75 3.81 1.23 -8.03
CA GLY A 75 2.45 1.51 -7.60
C GLY A 75 1.66 0.32 -7.09
N GLN A 76 2.26 -0.86 -7.04
CA GLN A 76 1.56 -2.07 -6.62
C GLN A 76 2.25 -2.71 -5.44
N ALA A 77 1.46 -3.39 -4.61
CA ALA A 77 2.01 -4.16 -3.50
C ALA A 77 2.95 -5.22 -4.05
N HIS A 78 4.14 -5.29 -3.50
CA HIS A 78 5.15 -6.22 -3.99
C HIS A 78 6.20 -6.43 -2.90
N GLY A 79 6.54 -7.68 -2.62
CA GLY A 79 7.44 -8.01 -1.53
C GLY A 79 6.66 -8.29 -0.27
N GLU A 80 7.08 -7.74 0.86
CA GLU A 80 6.43 -8.00 2.14
C GLU A 80 5.44 -6.91 2.49
N GLY A 81 4.26 -7.30 2.97
CA GLY A 81 3.30 -6.30 3.39
C GLY A 81 2.12 -6.89 4.14
N THR A 82 1.38 -6.01 4.80
CA THR A 82 0.21 -6.38 5.59
C THR A 82 -1.00 -5.61 5.08
N TYR A 83 -2.06 -6.33 4.75
CA TYR A 83 -3.33 -5.75 4.36
C TYR A 83 -4.34 -5.98 5.48
N THR A 84 -4.94 -4.91 5.95
CA THR A 84 -5.94 -4.98 7.02
C THR A 84 -7.28 -4.52 6.44
N TRP A 85 -8.26 -5.41 6.47
CA TRP A 85 -9.61 -5.08 6.03
C TRP A 85 -10.33 -4.30 7.11
N LYS A 86 -11.22 -3.43 6.71
CA LYS A 86 -11.99 -2.62 7.64
C LYS A 86 -12.70 -3.48 8.70
N ALA A 87 -13.12 -4.67 8.31
CA ALA A 87 -13.84 -5.58 9.20
C ALA A 87 -12.93 -6.21 10.27
N GLY A 88 -11.62 -6.07 10.13
CA GLY A 88 -10.69 -6.58 11.14
C GLY A 88 -9.87 -7.77 10.70
N ASP A 89 -10.17 -8.35 9.54
CA ASP A 89 -9.33 -9.41 8.99
C ASP A 89 -8.01 -8.83 8.53
N ARG A 90 -6.97 -9.67 8.47
CA ARG A 90 -5.65 -9.18 8.11
C ARG A 90 -4.86 -10.26 7.38
N TYR A 91 -4.15 -9.83 6.34
CA TYR A 91 -3.18 -10.68 5.65
C TYR A 91 -1.79 -10.11 5.88
N SER A 92 -0.83 -10.95 6.25
CA SER A 92 0.57 -10.56 6.37
C SER A 92 1.39 -11.55 5.58
N GLY A 93 2.23 -11.05 4.68
CA GLY A 93 3.07 -11.96 3.91
C GLY A 93 3.55 -11.35 2.63
N GLN A 94 3.75 -12.19 1.65
CA GLN A 94 4.37 -11.81 0.41
C GLN A 94 3.34 -11.42 -0.63
N TRP A 95 3.73 -10.47 -1.48
CA TRP A 95 2.88 -9.92 -2.53
C TRP A 95 3.66 -9.91 -3.82
N GLN A 96 2.95 -10.05 -4.91
CA GLN A 96 3.53 -9.94 -6.24
C GLN A 96 2.52 -9.23 -7.13
N THR A 97 2.92 -8.07 -7.64
CA THR A 97 2.12 -7.30 -8.59
C THR A 97 0.69 -7.10 -8.10
N GLY A 98 0.55 -6.70 -6.83
CA GLY A 98 -0.74 -6.42 -6.23
C GLY A 98 -1.52 -7.62 -5.73
N LEU A 99 -0.98 -8.83 -5.87
CA LEU A 99 -1.67 -10.06 -5.48
C LEU A 99 -0.91 -10.76 -4.38
N LYS A 100 -1.64 -11.40 -3.46
CA LYS A 100 -1.01 -12.25 -2.46
C LYS A 100 -0.32 -13.41 -3.17
N HIS A 101 0.92 -13.66 -2.81
CA HIS A 101 1.70 -14.67 -3.52
C HIS A 101 2.86 -15.13 -2.64
N GLY A 102 3.09 -16.43 -2.55
CA GLY A 102 4.14 -16.96 -1.71
C GLY A 102 3.65 -17.22 -0.30
N GLN A 103 4.55 -17.11 0.66
CA GLN A 103 4.22 -17.39 2.06
C GLN A 103 3.39 -16.26 2.65
N GLY A 104 2.32 -16.60 3.36
CA GLY A 104 1.51 -15.60 4.00
C GLY A 104 0.64 -16.15 5.10
N LYS A 105 0.04 -15.22 5.86
CA LYS A 105 -0.82 -15.56 6.98
C LYS A 105 -2.08 -14.72 6.91
N LEU A 106 -3.22 -15.38 6.93
CA LEU A 106 -4.52 -14.73 7.08
C LEU A 106 -4.96 -14.84 8.53
N GLU A 107 -5.40 -13.74 9.09
CA GLU A 107 -5.99 -13.70 10.41
C GLU A 107 -7.38 -13.10 10.29
N TRP A 108 -8.39 -13.82 10.73
CA TRP A 108 -9.75 -13.32 10.68
C TRP A 108 -10.08 -12.61 11.98
N ALA A 109 -11.04 -11.69 11.92
CA ALA A 109 -11.47 -10.95 13.10
C ALA A 109 -11.92 -11.88 14.23
N SER A 110 -12.37 -13.08 13.87
CA SER A 110 -12.78 -14.08 14.85
C SER A 110 -11.63 -14.61 15.70
N GLY A 111 -10.40 -14.45 15.22
CA GLY A 111 -9.22 -15.00 15.88
C GLY A 111 -8.68 -16.25 15.21
N ASP A 112 -9.42 -16.79 14.24
CA ASP A 112 -8.92 -17.91 13.44
C ASP A 112 -7.81 -17.40 12.51
N ARG A 113 -6.93 -18.29 12.09
CA ARG A 113 -5.88 -17.90 11.16
C ARG A 113 -5.49 -19.06 10.27
N TRP A 114 -4.93 -18.71 9.11
CA TRP A 114 -4.44 -19.68 8.16
C TRP A 114 -3.06 -19.22 7.70
N GLU A 115 -2.11 -20.13 7.72
CA GLU A 115 -0.75 -19.84 7.27
C GLU A 115 -0.37 -20.83 6.18
N GLY A 116 0.21 -20.30 5.11
CA GLY A 116 0.63 -21.18 4.03
C GLY A 116 0.97 -20.44 2.78
N GLN A 117 0.84 -21.13 1.67
CA GLN A 117 1.20 -20.61 0.35
C GLN A 117 -0.01 -19.98 -0.32
N PHE A 118 0.24 -18.84 -0.94
CA PHE A 118 -0.74 -18.17 -1.77
C PHE A 118 -0.26 -18.17 -3.21
N GLU A 119 -1.18 -18.21 -4.12
CA GLU A 119 -0.88 -18.14 -5.54
C GLU A 119 -1.95 -17.27 -6.19
N ASN A 120 -1.52 -16.12 -6.72
CA ASN A 120 -2.42 -15.16 -7.37
C ASN A 120 -3.65 -14.87 -6.52
N ASP A 121 -3.43 -14.46 -5.26
CA ASP A 121 -4.46 -14.08 -4.31
C ASP A 121 -5.22 -15.24 -3.68
N ALA A 122 -5.00 -16.45 -4.10
CA ALA A 122 -5.76 -17.59 -3.61
C ALA A 122 -4.94 -18.44 -2.65
N GLN A 123 -5.60 -18.93 -1.61
CA GLN A 123 -5.00 -19.93 -0.74
C GLN A 123 -4.82 -21.23 -1.52
N THR A 124 -3.68 -21.88 -1.30
CA THR A 124 -3.43 -23.18 -1.92
C THR A 124 -3.73 -24.26 -0.89
N VAL A 125 -3.53 -25.51 -1.27
CA VAL A 125 -3.68 -26.62 -0.31
C VAL A 125 -2.51 -26.70 0.65
N ARG A 126 -1.47 -25.89 0.44
CA ARG A 126 -0.27 -25.91 1.26
C ARG A 126 -0.37 -24.90 2.39
N GLY A 127 -1.19 -25.20 3.38
CA GLY A 127 -1.33 -24.32 4.50
C GLY A 127 -2.00 -24.99 5.67
N THR A 128 -2.00 -24.28 6.79
CA THR A 128 -2.54 -24.80 8.03
C THR A 128 -3.53 -23.80 8.60
N LEU A 129 -4.73 -24.27 8.85
CA LEU A 129 -5.76 -23.48 9.50
C LEU A 129 -5.69 -23.73 11.00
N THR A 130 -5.61 -22.64 11.76
CA THR A 130 -5.65 -22.69 13.22
C THR A 130 -6.86 -21.94 13.70
N ARG A 131 -7.72 -22.61 14.41
CA ARG A 131 -8.93 -21.98 14.93
C ARG A 131 -8.70 -21.49 16.33
N LYS A 132 -9.31 -20.34 16.62
CA LYS A 132 -9.28 -19.81 17.97
C LYS A 132 -10.04 -20.75 18.88
N SER A 133 -9.45 -21.05 20.03
CA SER A 133 -10.12 -21.91 21.03
C SER A 133 -11.35 -21.19 21.58
N PRO A 134 -12.42 -21.93 21.83
CA PRO A 134 -13.61 -21.32 22.43
C PRO A 134 -13.38 -20.80 23.83
#